data_0bd748398561c7f76a0c9c9c3972706b
#
_entry.id   0bd748398561c7f76a0c9c9c3972706b
#
_cell.length_a   1.000
_cell.length_b   1.000
_cell.length_c   1.000
_cell.angle_alpha   90.00
_cell.angle_beta   90.00
_cell.angle_gamma   90.00
#
_symmetry.space_group_name_H-M   'P 1'
#
loop_
_entity.id
_entity.type
_entity.pdbx_description
1 polymer ?
#
loop_
_entity_poly.entity_id
_entity_poly.type
_entity_poly.pdbx_seq_one_letter_code
_entity_poly.pdbx_strand_id
1 'polypeptide(L)'
;MNFKPPRFLARWVPIAEWLPNYRVADFSGDAIAGIIVAIMLVPQAMAYALLAGLPAQVGLYASILPLFLYGVFGTSRTLAVGPVAIVSLLTATAIHRLASEGGGNALVVALTLAALVGAMMLAMGIARLGFLTNFLSHPVIKGFTSAAALLIALSQLKHLLGLQIPHTERTHELITNLAGKLGATNLVALGMGVAAIALLLVVEKQGEPLLRKSGVPEAVAAPLARVGPLLVVVLGTVLVAMARLDESAGLKTVGHVAAGLPPFSVPYLGWDRVQPLMGAAVAIAFVGYMESISVAKTLASKRRQNVDPDRELVALGMANLGAAFTSGYAVTGGFSRSVVNFAAGAKKPRWPPSSPRCWCYLPSPRSRRSFTLCRRQCSPRSSSLPSPV
;
A
#
# COMPACT_ATOMS: atom_id res chain seq x y z
N MET A 1 -5.35 6.97 34.72
CA MET A 1 -4.01 6.37 34.90
C MET A 1 -3.25 6.54 33.59
N ASN A 2 -2.21 7.40 33.55
CA ASN A 2 -1.34 7.55 32.38
C ASN A 2 -0.32 6.40 32.38
N PHE A 3 -0.66 5.32 31.73
CA PHE A 3 0.29 4.22 31.50
C PHE A 3 1.37 4.72 30.54
N LYS A 4 2.58 4.95 31.03
CA LYS A 4 3.74 5.21 30.16
C LYS A 4 4.45 3.87 29.94
N PRO A 5 4.39 3.30 28.75
CA PRO A 5 5.11 2.06 28.48
C PRO A 5 6.61 2.28 28.67
N PRO A 6 7.38 1.24 29.06
CA PRO A 6 8.82 1.32 29.20
C PRO A 6 9.43 1.79 27.86
N ARG A 7 10.40 2.70 27.93
CA ARG A 7 11.01 3.36 26.75
C ARG A 7 11.51 2.39 25.67
N PHE A 8 11.92 1.20 26.07
CA PHE A 8 12.35 0.15 25.15
C PHE A 8 11.17 -0.39 24.31
N LEU A 9 10.03 -0.71 24.94
CA LEU A 9 8.84 -1.20 24.25
C LEU A 9 8.25 -0.13 23.31
N ALA A 10 8.18 1.11 23.77
CA ALA A 10 7.70 2.25 23.00
C ALA A 10 8.53 2.51 21.74
N ARG A 11 9.82 2.14 21.76
CA ARG A 11 10.71 2.32 20.61
C ARG A 11 10.42 1.36 19.48
N TRP A 12 10.05 0.11 19.77
CA TRP A 12 9.87 -0.95 18.77
C TRP A 12 8.41 -1.25 18.46
N VAL A 13 7.49 -0.93 19.37
CA VAL A 13 6.06 -1.22 19.27
C VAL A 13 5.25 0.07 19.43
N PRO A 14 5.12 0.89 18.35
CA PRO A 14 4.43 2.18 18.41
C PRO A 14 2.98 2.12 18.89
N ILE A 15 2.28 1.00 18.71
CA ILE A 15 0.91 0.81 19.21
C ILE A 15 0.83 1.02 20.73
N ALA A 16 1.87 0.65 21.48
CA ALA A 16 1.90 0.81 22.94
C ALA A 16 1.88 2.28 23.38
N GLU A 17 2.30 3.20 22.50
CA GLU A 17 2.30 4.63 22.79
C GLU A 17 0.93 5.28 22.57
N TRP A 18 0.19 4.84 21.55
CA TRP A 18 -1.06 5.51 21.19
C TRP A 18 -2.32 4.79 21.70
N LEU A 19 -2.30 3.46 21.87
CA LEU A 19 -3.44 2.67 22.29
C LEU A 19 -4.02 3.11 23.65
N PRO A 20 -3.20 3.43 24.70
CA PRO A 20 -3.74 3.88 25.97
C PRO A 20 -4.50 5.22 25.91
N ASN A 21 -4.23 6.03 24.89
CA ASN A 21 -4.84 7.34 24.68
C ASN A 21 -5.93 7.32 23.59
N TYR A 22 -6.31 6.13 23.12
CA TYR A 22 -7.31 5.97 22.07
C TYR A 22 -8.71 6.23 22.61
N ARG A 23 -9.46 7.12 21.96
CA ARG A 23 -10.81 7.48 22.37
C ARG A 23 -11.85 6.70 21.58
N VAL A 24 -12.95 6.29 22.24
CA VAL A 24 -14.07 5.62 21.58
C VAL A 24 -14.66 6.47 20.45
N ALA A 25 -14.63 7.80 20.59
CA ALA A 25 -15.07 8.71 19.52
C ALA A 25 -14.23 8.66 18.25
N ASP A 26 -12.95 8.25 18.35
CA ASP A 26 -12.06 8.12 17.18
C ASP A 26 -12.29 6.75 16.50
N PHE A 27 -12.78 5.75 17.25
CA PHE A 27 -13.03 4.39 16.74
C PHE A 27 -14.05 4.36 15.61
N SER A 28 -15.13 5.13 15.69
CA SER A 28 -16.15 5.15 14.63
C SER A 28 -15.59 5.66 13.30
N GLY A 29 -14.76 6.71 13.33
CA GLY A 29 -14.10 7.23 12.15
C GLY A 29 -13.07 6.25 11.56
N ASP A 30 -12.27 5.63 12.43
CA ASP A 30 -11.27 4.64 12.01
C ASP A 30 -11.92 3.35 11.49
N ALA A 31 -13.04 2.91 12.08
CA ALA A 31 -13.80 1.75 11.59
C ALA A 31 -14.39 1.99 10.20
N ILE A 32 -15.01 3.16 9.98
CA ILE A 32 -15.54 3.52 8.65
C ILE A 32 -14.41 3.59 7.63
N ALA A 33 -13.30 4.25 7.95
CA ALA A 33 -12.14 4.31 7.08
C ALA A 33 -11.58 2.91 6.77
N GLY A 34 -11.50 2.04 7.79
CA GLY A 34 -11.06 0.66 7.64
C GLY A 34 -11.97 -0.17 6.73
N ILE A 35 -13.29 -0.04 6.87
CA ILE A 35 -14.27 -0.72 6.01
C ILE A 35 -14.11 -0.26 4.55
N ILE A 36 -14.00 1.05 4.30
CA ILE A 36 -13.83 1.59 2.96
C ILE A 36 -12.55 1.07 2.32
N VAL A 37 -11.44 1.09 3.07
CA VAL A 37 -10.15 0.57 2.60
C VAL A 37 -10.22 -0.93 2.35
N ALA A 38 -10.89 -1.71 3.21
CA ALA A 38 -11.06 -3.15 3.04
C ALA A 38 -11.88 -3.47 1.77
N ILE A 39 -12.96 -2.75 1.53
CA ILE A 39 -13.78 -2.89 0.32
C ILE A 39 -12.96 -2.64 -0.94
N MET A 40 -12.09 -1.62 -0.94
CA MET A 40 -11.20 -1.35 -2.07
C MET A 40 -10.07 -2.36 -2.20
N LEU A 41 -9.56 -2.85 -1.07
CA LEU A 41 -8.41 -3.74 -1.01
C LEU A 41 -8.72 -5.11 -1.61
N VAL A 42 -9.93 -5.65 -1.38
CA VAL A 42 -10.31 -7.00 -1.85
C VAL A 42 -10.13 -7.17 -3.35
N PRO A 43 -10.78 -6.40 -4.24
CA PRO A 43 -10.60 -6.58 -5.68
C PRO A 43 -9.17 -6.24 -6.15
N GLN A 44 -8.53 -5.23 -5.55
CA GLN A 44 -7.15 -4.85 -5.89
C GLN A 44 -6.16 -5.96 -5.52
N ALA A 45 -6.30 -6.55 -4.34
CA ALA A 45 -5.41 -7.61 -3.88
C ALA A 45 -5.50 -8.86 -4.76
N MET A 46 -6.71 -9.24 -5.17
CA MET A 46 -6.93 -10.34 -6.11
C MET A 46 -6.30 -10.06 -7.48
N ALA A 47 -6.52 -8.84 -8.02
CA ALA A 47 -5.95 -8.45 -9.31
C ALA A 47 -4.42 -8.42 -9.29
N TYR A 48 -3.82 -7.95 -8.20
CA TYR A 48 -2.36 -7.91 -8.04
C TYR A 48 -1.75 -9.29 -7.82
N ALA A 49 -2.45 -10.22 -7.17
CA ALA A 49 -2.01 -11.62 -7.12
C ALA A 49 -1.99 -12.26 -8.51
N LEU A 50 -3.04 -12.04 -9.31
CA LEU A 50 -3.07 -12.50 -10.71
C LEU A 50 -1.96 -11.87 -11.55
N LEU A 51 -1.66 -10.58 -11.34
CA LEU A 51 -0.52 -9.89 -11.98
C LEU A 51 0.81 -10.54 -11.59
N ALA A 52 0.94 -11.00 -10.34
CA ALA A 52 2.13 -11.73 -9.86
C ALA A 52 2.22 -13.17 -10.38
N GLY A 53 1.22 -13.65 -11.13
CA GLY A 53 1.14 -15.04 -11.59
C GLY A 53 0.71 -16.03 -10.50
N LEU A 54 0.04 -15.54 -9.46
CA LEU A 54 -0.43 -16.30 -8.31
C LEU A 54 -1.96 -16.41 -8.31
N PRO A 55 -2.55 -17.42 -7.66
CA PRO A 55 -3.99 -17.49 -7.45
C PRO A 55 -4.52 -16.26 -6.72
N ALA A 56 -5.72 -15.79 -7.07
CA ALA A 56 -6.32 -14.56 -6.54
C ALA A 56 -6.41 -14.53 -5.01
N GLN A 57 -6.67 -15.68 -4.38
CA GLN A 57 -6.76 -15.83 -2.93
C GLN A 57 -5.46 -15.47 -2.20
N VAL A 58 -4.30 -15.67 -2.83
CA VAL A 58 -2.99 -15.32 -2.25
C VAL A 58 -2.89 -13.81 -1.97
N GLY A 59 -3.53 -13.00 -2.83
CA GLY A 59 -3.62 -11.56 -2.61
C GLY A 59 -4.45 -11.19 -1.38
N LEU A 60 -5.53 -11.92 -1.12
CA LEU A 60 -6.34 -11.73 0.08
C LEU A 60 -5.55 -12.11 1.33
N TYR A 61 -4.84 -13.22 1.30
CA TYR A 61 -3.97 -13.66 2.40
C TYR A 61 -2.87 -12.64 2.71
N ALA A 62 -2.24 -12.07 1.68
CA ALA A 62 -1.26 -11.00 1.81
C ALA A 62 -1.84 -9.68 2.34
N SER A 63 -3.16 -9.60 2.55
CA SER A 63 -3.84 -8.39 3.02
C SER A 63 -4.33 -8.46 4.46
N ILE A 64 -4.24 -9.62 5.14
CA ILE A 64 -4.77 -9.81 6.49
C ILE A 64 -3.67 -9.59 7.54
N LEU A 65 -2.81 -10.59 7.73
CA LEU A 65 -1.77 -10.53 8.76
C LEU A 65 -0.74 -9.42 8.52
N PRO A 66 -0.27 -9.16 7.27
CA PRO A 66 0.64 -8.05 7.01
C PRO A 66 0.09 -6.69 7.44
N LEU A 67 -1.19 -6.42 7.15
CA LEU A 67 -1.82 -5.17 7.54
C LEU A 67 -1.91 -5.03 9.06
N PHE A 68 -2.24 -6.11 9.76
CA PHE A 68 -2.27 -6.15 11.22
C PHE A 68 -0.88 -5.89 11.81
N LEU A 69 0.15 -6.59 11.34
CA LEU A 69 1.53 -6.41 11.82
C LEU A 69 2.02 -4.98 11.55
N TYR A 70 1.74 -4.44 10.36
CA TYR A 70 2.05 -3.05 10.09
C TYR A 70 1.32 -2.08 11.05
N GLY A 71 0.07 -2.35 11.40
CA GLY A 71 -0.69 -1.58 12.39
C GLY A 71 -0.04 -1.56 13.77
N VAL A 72 0.63 -2.65 14.16
CA VAL A 72 1.34 -2.79 15.45
C VAL A 72 2.70 -2.05 15.44
N PHE A 73 3.48 -2.21 14.37
CA PHE A 73 4.86 -1.74 14.30
C PHE A 73 5.03 -0.42 13.53
N GLY A 74 4.04 -0.01 12.71
CA GLY A 74 4.12 1.18 11.87
C GLY A 74 3.98 2.48 12.63
N THR A 75 4.69 3.51 12.16
CA THR A 75 4.61 4.88 12.69
C THR A 75 3.66 5.75 11.90
N SER A 76 3.43 5.43 10.62
CA SER A 76 2.45 6.15 9.81
C SER A 76 1.03 5.78 10.20
N ARG A 77 0.20 6.81 10.38
CA ARG A 77 -1.20 6.64 10.77
C ARG A 77 -2.16 6.46 9.62
N THR A 78 -1.67 6.59 8.41
CA THR A 78 -2.50 6.63 7.21
C THR A 78 -2.05 5.66 6.13
N LEU A 79 -0.83 5.13 6.23
CA LEU A 79 -0.32 4.20 5.26
C LEU A 79 -1.10 2.88 5.32
N ALA A 80 -1.64 2.47 4.18
CA ALA A 80 -2.33 1.20 4.01
C ALA A 80 -1.40 0.21 3.28
N VAL A 81 -0.90 -0.78 4.00
CA VAL A 81 0.00 -1.82 3.49
C VAL A 81 -0.81 -2.97 2.89
N GLY A 82 -0.26 -3.58 1.85
CA GLY A 82 -0.86 -4.73 1.17
C GLY A 82 -0.25 -4.92 -0.22
N PRO A 83 -0.80 -5.81 -1.04
CA PRO A 83 -0.36 -6.00 -2.42
C PRO A 83 -0.38 -4.71 -3.24
N VAL A 84 0.66 -4.48 -4.06
CA VAL A 84 0.81 -3.31 -4.94
C VAL A 84 1.33 -3.74 -6.30
N ALA A 85 0.90 -3.06 -7.35
CA ALA A 85 1.17 -3.45 -8.73
C ALA A 85 2.67 -3.63 -9.07
N ILE A 86 3.52 -2.69 -8.61
CA ILE A 86 4.96 -2.73 -8.89
C ILE A 86 5.62 -3.95 -8.25
N VAL A 87 5.34 -4.19 -6.97
CA VAL A 87 5.89 -5.35 -6.25
C VAL A 87 5.35 -6.66 -6.83
N SER A 88 4.07 -6.68 -7.24
CA SER A 88 3.47 -7.84 -7.91
C SER A 88 4.14 -8.15 -9.24
N LEU A 89 4.46 -7.13 -10.03
CA LEU A 89 5.19 -7.30 -11.30
C LEU A 89 6.62 -7.82 -11.06
N LEU A 90 7.34 -7.26 -10.09
CA LEU A 90 8.68 -7.74 -9.71
C LEU A 90 8.64 -9.18 -9.16
N THR A 91 7.59 -9.53 -8.44
CA THR A 91 7.37 -10.91 -7.99
C THR A 91 7.10 -11.84 -9.16
N ALA A 92 6.29 -11.40 -10.14
CA ALA A 92 6.05 -12.17 -11.36
C ALA A 92 7.33 -12.48 -12.13
N THR A 93 8.20 -11.48 -12.32
CA THR A 93 9.49 -11.67 -13.01
C THR A 93 10.39 -12.66 -12.27
N ALA A 94 10.44 -12.58 -10.93
CA ALA A 94 11.20 -13.52 -10.11
C ALA A 94 10.66 -14.97 -10.21
N ILE A 95 9.33 -15.13 -10.19
CA ILE A 95 8.66 -16.42 -10.34
C ILE A 95 8.99 -17.00 -11.74
N HIS A 96 8.82 -16.22 -12.79
CA HIS A 96 9.08 -16.69 -14.16
C HIS A 96 10.53 -17.10 -14.38
N ARG A 97 11.46 -16.30 -13.89
CA ARG A 97 12.89 -16.61 -14.00
C ARG A 97 13.23 -17.95 -13.35
N LEU A 98 12.75 -18.18 -12.12
CA LEU A 98 13.03 -19.42 -11.41
C LEU A 98 12.25 -20.60 -11.99
N ALA A 99 11.03 -20.38 -12.51
CA ALA A 99 10.26 -21.42 -13.19
C ALA A 99 10.91 -21.90 -14.48
N SER A 100 11.56 -21.01 -15.26
CA SER A 100 12.32 -21.36 -16.46
C SER A 100 13.58 -22.19 -16.15
N GLU A 101 14.10 -22.10 -14.94
CA GLU A 101 15.24 -22.85 -14.42
C GLU A 101 14.83 -24.17 -13.72
N GLY A 102 13.54 -24.60 -13.83
CA GLY A 102 13.02 -25.81 -13.18
C GLY A 102 12.69 -25.64 -11.68
N GLY A 103 12.62 -24.41 -11.19
CA GLY A 103 12.60 -24.05 -9.78
C GLY A 103 11.28 -24.21 -9.01
N GLY A 104 10.31 -24.97 -9.49
CA GLY A 104 9.17 -25.42 -8.66
C GLY A 104 7.96 -24.50 -8.60
N ASN A 105 7.13 -24.67 -7.56
CA ASN A 105 5.82 -24.03 -7.41
C ASN A 105 5.94 -22.50 -7.21
N ALA A 106 5.22 -21.71 -8.01
CA ALA A 106 5.17 -20.25 -7.96
C ALA A 106 4.86 -19.71 -6.54
N LEU A 107 3.98 -20.38 -5.79
CA LEU A 107 3.64 -19.97 -4.44
C LEU A 107 4.85 -20.07 -3.51
N VAL A 108 5.61 -21.17 -3.58
CA VAL A 108 6.80 -21.36 -2.74
C VAL A 108 7.85 -20.29 -3.03
N VAL A 109 8.06 -19.94 -4.31
CA VAL A 109 8.96 -18.84 -4.72
C VAL A 109 8.49 -17.52 -4.14
N ALA A 110 7.19 -17.22 -4.22
CA ALA A 110 6.61 -16.00 -3.69
C ALA A 110 6.76 -15.88 -2.17
N LEU A 111 6.56 -16.98 -1.42
CA LEU A 111 6.74 -17.03 0.03
C LEU A 111 8.21 -16.82 0.43
N THR A 112 9.13 -17.51 -0.25
CA THR A 112 10.57 -17.34 -0.03
C THR A 112 10.98 -15.88 -0.29
N LEU A 113 10.49 -15.31 -1.39
CA LEU A 113 10.76 -13.91 -1.75
C LEU A 113 10.21 -12.94 -0.70
N ALA A 114 8.99 -13.15 -0.22
CA ALA A 114 8.40 -12.33 0.84
C ALA A 114 9.20 -12.43 2.15
N ALA A 115 9.68 -13.62 2.51
CA ALA A 115 10.53 -13.84 3.68
C ALA A 115 11.87 -13.10 3.54
N LEU A 116 12.52 -13.19 2.37
CA LEU A 116 13.78 -12.50 2.10
C LEU A 116 13.61 -10.98 2.15
N VAL A 117 12.60 -10.45 1.49
CA VAL A 117 12.25 -9.02 1.52
C VAL A 117 12.00 -8.56 2.95
N GLY A 118 11.21 -9.35 3.71
CA GLY A 118 10.93 -9.06 5.10
C GLY A 118 12.17 -9.05 5.98
N ALA A 119 13.02 -10.06 5.86
CA ALA A 119 14.28 -10.15 6.60
C ALA A 119 15.24 -9.00 6.24
N MET A 120 15.35 -8.64 4.97
CA MET A 120 16.17 -7.52 4.51
C MET A 120 15.68 -6.18 5.06
N MET A 121 14.38 -5.88 4.94
CA MET A 121 13.81 -4.63 5.46
C MET A 121 13.98 -4.56 6.98
N LEU A 122 13.80 -5.68 7.69
CA LEU A 122 13.99 -5.75 9.14
C LEU A 122 15.45 -5.49 9.51
N ALA A 123 16.39 -6.15 8.83
CA ALA A 123 17.83 -5.94 9.04
C ALA A 123 18.23 -4.48 8.77
N MET A 124 17.75 -3.89 7.67
CA MET A 124 17.98 -2.48 7.34
C MET A 124 17.39 -1.54 8.42
N GLY A 125 16.21 -1.83 8.94
CA GLY A 125 15.57 -1.05 10.00
C GLY A 125 16.35 -1.11 11.33
N ILE A 126 16.82 -2.30 11.71
CA ILE A 126 17.67 -2.51 12.90
C ILE A 126 19.02 -1.80 12.74
N ALA A 127 19.61 -1.90 11.55
CA ALA A 127 20.87 -1.21 11.19
C ALA A 127 20.71 0.32 11.03
N ARG A 128 19.47 0.85 11.16
CA ARG A 128 19.14 2.27 11.02
C ARG A 128 19.46 2.85 9.64
N LEU A 129 19.23 2.07 8.61
CA LEU A 129 19.46 2.49 7.22
C LEU A 129 18.30 3.32 6.64
N GLY A 130 17.36 3.76 7.45
CA GLY A 130 16.27 4.65 7.02
C GLY A 130 16.73 5.97 6.43
N PHE A 131 17.97 6.39 6.72
CA PHE A 131 18.58 7.58 6.11
C PHE A 131 18.73 7.45 4.58
N LEU A 132 18.70 6.24 4.01
CA LEU A 132 18.74 6.02 2.57
C LEU A 132 17.62 6.78 1.83
N THR A 133 16.51 7.07 2.52
CA THR A 133 15.44 7.92 1.95
C THR A 133 15.89 9.34 1.62
N ASN A 134 16.94 9.83 2.25
CA ASN A 134 17.45 11.19 2.02
C ASN A 134 18.24 11.30 0.71
N PHE A 135 18.73 10.17 0.17
CA PHE A 135 19.44 10.13 -1.10
C PHE A 135 18.51 10.12 -2.31
N LEU A 136 17.23 9.84 -2.10
CA LEU A 136 16.26 9.81 -3.19
C LEU A 136 15.61 11.18 -3.34
N SER A 137 16.01 11.83 -4.39
CA SER A 137 15.37 13.09 -4.78
C SER A 137 13.94 12.85 -5.26
N HIS A 138 13.06 13.81 -5.02
CA HIS A 138 11.67 13.78 -5.48
C HIS A 138 11.53 13.51 -7.00
N PRO A 139 12.38 14.08 -7.88
CA PRO A 139 12.37 13.78 -9.31
C PRO A 139 12.62 12.31 -9.64
N VAL A 140 13.56 11.64 -8.93
CA VAL A 140 13.86 10.21 -9.16
C VAL A 140 12.66 9.35 -8.83
N ILE A 141 12.01 9.60 -7.69
CA ILE A 141 10.80 8.86 -7.30
C ILE A 141 9.67 9.07 -8.33
N LYS A 142 9.46 10.31 -8.78
CA LYS A 142 8.45 10.61 -9.82
C LYS A 142 8.76 9.94 -11.14
N GLY A 143 10.02 9.97 -11.59
CA GLY A 143 10.45 9.29 -12.81
C GLY A 143 10.21 7.79 -12.74
N PHE A 144 10.61 7.16 -11.64
CA PHE A 144 10.39 5.73 -11.41
C PHE A 144 8.90 5.36 -11.40
N THR A 145 8.07 6.11 -10.66
CA THR A 145 6.62 5.83 -10.59
C THR A 145 5.92 6.02 -11.93
N SER A 146 6.34 7.01 -12.73
CA SER A 146 5.80 7.23 -14.08
C SER A 146 6.18 6.11 -15.03
N ALA A 147 7.44 5.67 -15.01
CA ALA A 147 7.90 4.54 -15.81
C ALA A 147 7.20 3.23 -15.42
N ALA A 148 7.08 2.97 -14.12
CA ALA A 148 6.36 1.81 -13.61
C ALA A 148 4.86 1.83 -13.99
N ALA A 149 4.21 2.99 -13.92
CA ALA A 149 2.81 3.13 -14.33
C ALA A 149 2.63 2.80 -15.82
N LEU A 150 3.55 3.23 -16.69
CA LEU A 150 3.54 2.91 -18.11
C LEU A 150 3.71 1.40 -18.35
N LEU A 151 4.69 0.77 -17.69
CA LEU A 151 4.91 -0.67 -17.78
C LEU A 151 3.70 -1.49 -17.32
N ILE A 152 3.08 -1.07 -16.21
CA ILE A 152 1.86 -1.71 -15.71
C ILE A 152 0.72 -1.54 -16.71
N ALA A 153 0.50 -0.34 -17.24
CA ALA A 153 -0.52 -0.10 -18.25
C ALA A 153 -0.33 -1.00 -19.48
N LEU A 154 0.91 -1.08 -20.02
CA LEU A 154 1.24 -1.96 -21.14
C LEU A 154 0.99 -3.43 -20.79
N SER A 155 1.36 -3.88 -19.60
CA SER A 155 1.13 -5.26 -19.17
C SER A 155 -0.36 -5.62 -19.02
N GLN A 156 -1.22 -4.63 -18.72
CA GLN A 156 -2.65 -4.81 -18.58
C GLN A 156 -3.41 -4.79 -19.93
N LEU A 157 -2.81 -4.22 -20.99
CA LEU A 157 -3.45 -4.18 -22.31
C LEU A 157 -3.82 -5.56 -22.82
N LYS A 158 -3.01 -6.59 -22.58
CA LYS A 158 -3.33 -7.97 -22.96
C LYS A 158 -4.63 -8.46 -22.34
N HIS A 159 -4.92 -8.09 -21.11
CA HIS A 159 -6.17 -8.46 -20.40
C HIS A 159 -7.37 -7.66 -20.95
N LEU A 160 -7.16 -6.36 -21.21
CA LEU A 160 -8.19 -5.51 -21.81
C LEU A 160 -8.59 -5.98 -23.21
N LEU A 161 -7.63 -6.42 -24.01
CA LEU A 161 -7.84 -6.96 -25.36
C LEU A 161 -8.26 -8.44 -25.36
N GLY A 162 -8.26 -9.11 -24.21
CA GLY A 162 -8.55 -10.53 -24.08
C GLY A 162 -7.51 -11.45 -24.75
N LEU A 163 -6.28 -10.94 -24.95
CA LEU A 163 -5.21 -11.66 -25.65
C LEU A 163 -4.48 -12.62 -24.73
N GLN A 164 -4.11 -13.78 -25.28
CA GLN A 164 -3.23 -14.74 -24.62
C GLN A 164 -1.78 -14.49 -25.08
N ILE A 165 -1.06 -13.62 -24.36
CA ILE A 165 0.35 -13.31 -24.61
C ILE A 165 1.16 -13.94 -23.49
N PRO A 166 2.23 -14.72 -23.82
CA PRO A 166 3.17 -15.22 -22.83
C PRO A 166 3.76 -14.07 -21.98
N HIS A 167 4.15 -14.38 -20.77
CA HIS A 167 4.82 -13.38 -19.95
C HIS A 167 6.22 -13.16 -20.50
N THR A 168 6.55 -11.93 -20.86
CA THR A 168 7.86 -11.53 -21.36
C THR A 168 8.46 -10.48 -20.43
N GLU A 169 9.74 -10.63 -20.12
CA GLU A 169 10.47 -9.67 -19.27
C GLU A 169 10.85 -8.39 -20.04
N ARG A 170 10.95 -8.49 -21.37
CA ARG A 170 11.41 -7.39 -22.21
C ARG A 170 10.23 -6.59 -22.77
N THR A 171 10.21 -5.30 -22.50
CA THR A 171 9.13 -4.40 -22.92
C THR A 171 8.92 -4.39 -24.44
N HIS A 172 10.01 -4.47 -25.23
CA HIS A 172 9.89 -4.49 -26.69
C HIS A 172 9.24 -5.77 -27.19
N GLU A 173 9.54 -6.93 -26.60
CA GLU A 173 8.88 -8.20 -26.92
C GLU A 173 7.38 -8.17 -26.57
N LEU A 174 7.01 -7.50 -25.46
CA LEU A 174 5.63 -7.30 -25.08
C LEU A 174 4.90 -6.47 -26.16
N ILE A 175 5.52 -5.38 -26.61
CA ILE A 175 4.93 -4.51 -27.65
C ILE A 175 4.82 -5.24 -29.00
N THR A 176 5.84 -5.97 -29.42
CA THR A 176 5.81 -6.72 -30.69
C THR A 176 4.80 -7.85 -30.65
N ASN A 177 4.70 -8.60 -29.55
CA ASN A 177 3.71 -9.66 -29.36
C ASN A 177 2.29 -9.09 -29.31
N LEU A 178 2.10 -7.92 -28.69
CA LEU A 178 0.81 -7.24 -28.64
C LEU A 178 0.39 -6.79 -30.04
N ALA A 179 1.30 -6.14 -30.78
CA ALA A 179 1.04 -5.67 -32.14
C ALA A 179 0.75 -6.83 -33.11
N GLY A 180 1.50 -7.94 -33.00
CA GLY A 180 1.32 -9.12 -33.85
C GLY A 180 0.01 -9.89 -33.60
N LYS A 181 -0.61 -9.72 -32.42
CA LYS A 181 -1.84 -10.43 -32.05
C LYS A 181 -3.08 -9.53 -32.00
N LEU A 182 -3.00 -8.28 -32.44
CA LEU A 182 -4.15 -7.36 -32.43
C LEU A 182 -5.36 -7.92 -33.21
N GLY A 183 -5.15 -8.69 -34.29
CA GLY A 183 -6.22 -9.34 -35.04
C GLY A 183 -6.97 -10.44 -34.26
N ALA A 184 -6.42 -10.94 -33.17
CA ALA A 184 -7.04 -11.94 -32.29
C ALA A 184 -7.75 -11.31 -31.09
N THR A 185 -8.01 -10.00 -31.10
CA THR A 185 -8.66 -9.27 -30.01
C THR A 185 -10.08 -9.79 -29.77
N ASN A 186 -10.38 -10.12 -28.52
CA ASN A 186 -11.73 -10.47 -28.11
C ASN A 186 -12.55 -9.18 -27.92
N LEU A 187 -13.47 -8.92 -28.87
CA LEU A 187 -14.31 -7.71 -28.88
C LEU A 187 -15.21 -7.60 -27.64
N VAL A 188 -15.65 -8.74 -27.07
CA VAL A 188 -16.45 -8.76 -25.84
C VAL A 188 -15.64 -8.36 -24.66
N ALA A 189 -14.39 -8.88 -24.53
CA ALA A 189 -13.47 -8.47 -23.48
C ALA A 189 -13.12 -6.99 -23.56
N LEU A 190 -12.84 -6.50 -24.77
CA LEU A 190 -12.56 -5.08 -25.02
C LEU A 190 -13.76 -4.20 -24.68
N GLY A 191 -14.97 -4.57 -25.14
CA GLY A 191 -16.21 -3.83 -24.85
C GLY A 191 -16.47 -3.75 -23.34
N MET A 192 -16.35 -4.86 -22.63
CA MET A 192 -16.47 -4.93 -21.18
C MET A 192 -15.42 -4.04 -20.47
N GLY A 193 -14.16 -4.13 -20.91
CA GLY A 193 -13.08 -3.35 -20.32
C GLY A 193 -13.26 -1.85 -20.55
N VAL A 194 -13.62 -1.43 -21.75
CA VAL A 194 -13.93 -0.03 -22.08
C VAL A 194 -15.14 0.47 -21.28
N ALA A 195 -16.21 -0.32 -21.20
CA ALA A 195 -17.38 0.01 -20.40
C ALA A 195 -17.05 0.15 -18.91
N ALA A 196 -16.21 -0.74 -18.36
CA ALA A 196 -15.75 -0.67 -16.99
C ALA A 196 -14.93 0.60 -16.73
N ILE A 197 -14.00 0.95 -17.63
CA ILE A 197 -13.20 2.19 -17.54
C ILE A 197 -14.10 3.42 -17.61
N ALA A 198 -15.04 3.46 -18.56
CA ALA A 198 -15.99 4.57 -18.69
C ALA A 198 -16.83 4.74 -17.42
N LEU A 199 -17.35 3.63 -16.87
CA LEU A 199 -18.13 3.63 -15.64
C LEU A 199 -17.29 4.13 -14.44
N LEU A 200 -16.04 3.68 -14.32
CA LEU A 200 -15.11 4.17 -13.28
C LEU A 200 -14.91 5.68 -13.38
N LEU A 201 -14.66 6.19 -14.59
CA LEU A 201 -14.46 7.64 -14.80
C LEU A 201 -15.74 8.44 -14.49
N VAL A 202 -16.91 7.91 -14.81
CA VAL A 202 -18.20 8.54 -14.49
C VAL A 202 -18.39 8.57 -12.97
N VAL A 203 -18.17 7.44 -12.28
CA VAL A 203 -18.33 7.35 -10.83
C VAL A 203 -17.31 8.24 -10.11
N GLU A 204 -16.08 8.33 -10.61
CA GLU A 204 -15.04 9.19 -10.03
C GLU A 204 -15.39 10.67 -10.17
N LYS A 205 -15.89 11.11 -11.35
CA LYS A 205 -16.18 12.52 -11.60
C LYS A 205 -17.55 12.95 -11.10
N GLN A 206 -18.56 12.09 -11.21
CA GLN A 206 -19.97 12.43 -10.98
C GLN A 206 -20.58 11.72 -9.78
N GLY A 207 -19.95 10.70 -9.22
CA GLY A 207 -20.50 9.89 -8.12
C GLY A 207 -20.81 10.73 -6.89
N GLU A 208 -19.88 11.54 -6.43
CA GLU A 208 -20.11 12.41 -5.28
C GLU A 208 -21.20 13.47 -5.51
N PRO A 209 -21.17 14.28 -6.60
CA PRO A 209 -22.23 15.26 -6.87
C PRO A 209 -23.59 14.61 -7.10
N LEU A 210 -23.65 13.42 -7.71
CA LEU A 210 -24.90 12.69 -7.91
C LEU A 210 -25.53 12.21 -6.60
N LEU A 211 -24.71 11.65 -5.72
CA LEU A 211 -25.12 11.22 -4.37
C LEU A 211 -25.62 12.40 -3.52
N ARG A 212 -24.96 13.55 -3.61
CA ARG A 212 -25.41 14.78 -2.93
C ARG A 212 -26.77 15.26 -3.45
N LYS A 213 -26.98 15.21 -4.79
CA LYS A 213 -28.29 15.57 -5.41
C LYS A 213 -29.40 14.61 -4.99
N SER A 214 -29.08 13.34 -4.69
CA SER A 214 -30.02 12.33 -4.20
C SER A 214 -30.31 12.45 -2.69
N GLY A 215 -29.84 13.52 -2.03
CA GLY A 215 -30.10 13.76 -0.60
C GLY A 215 -29.17 13.05 0.37
N VAL A 216 -28.11 12.39 -0.12
CA VAL A 216 -27.14 11.72 0.74
C VAL A 216 -26.26 12.79 1.44
N PRO A 217 -26.12 12.76 2.80
CA PRO A 217 -25.27 13.70 3.51
C PRO A 217 -23.82 13.69 2.99
N GLU A 218 -23.18 14.86 2.94
CA GLU A 218 -21.81 15.02 2.44
C GLU A 218 -20.80 14.10 3.13
N ALA A 219 -20.98 13.85 4.41
CA ALA A 219 -20.15 12.97 5.21
C ALA A 219 -20.16 11.50 4.72
N VAL A 220 -21.21 11.08 4.00
CA VAL A 220 -21.40 9.72 3.47
C VAL A 220 -21.16 9.67 1.97
N ALA A 221 -21.53 10.73 1.24
CA ALA A 221 -21.42 10.79 -0.22
C ALA A 221 -19.99 10.65 -0.72
N ALA A 222 -19.04 11.35 -0.11
CA ALA A 222 -17.63 11.31 -0.48
C ALA A 222 -16.97 9.93 -0.22
N PRO A 223 -17.16 9.25 0.93
CA PRO A 223 -16.72 7.87 1.12
C PRO A 223 -17.36 6.89 0.14
N LEU A 224 -18.67 7.00 -0.09
CA LEU A 224 -19.42 6.08 -0.94
C LEU A 224 -19.00 6.19 -2.42
N ALA A 225 -18.72 7.39 -2.91
CA ALA A 225 -18.20 7.59 -4.27
C ALA A 225 -16.85 6.87 -4.50
N ARG A 226 -16.04 6.71 -3.45
CA ARG A 226 -14.74 6.00 -3.50
C ARG A 226 -14.87 4.47 -3.55
N VAL A 227 -16.04 3.93 -3.29
CA VAL A 227 -16.35 2.50 -3.45
C VAL A 227 -16.64 2.15 -4.92
N GLY A 228 -16.60 3.13 -5.84
CA GLY A 228 -16.81 2.95 -7.27
C GLY A 228 -16.15 1.73 -7.91
N PRO A 229 -14.86 1.43 -7.64
CA PRO A 229 -14.21 0.23 -8.16
C PRO A 229 -14.91 -1.08 -7.79
N LEU A 230 -15.42 -1.20 -6.55
CA LEU A 230 -16.19 -2.38 -6.16
C LEU A 230 -17.52 -2.48 -6.94
N LEU A 231 -18.21 -1.35 -7.12
CA LEU A 231 -19.45 -1.31 -7.88
C LEU A 231 -19.23 -1.83 -9.31
N VAL A 232 -18.14 -1.40 -9.97
CA VAL A 232 -17.79 -1.87 -11.31
C VAL A 232 -17.51 -3.36 -11.32
N VAL A 233 -16.78 -3.88 -10.33
CA VAL A 233 -16.50 -5.33 -10.21
C VAL A 233 -17.78 -6.11 -10.00
N VAL A 234 -18.66 -5.67 -9.10
CA VAL A 234 -19.94 -6.35 -8.84
C VAL A 234 -20.82 -6.35 -10.09
N LEU A 235 -20.99 -5.19 -10.73
CA LEU A 235 -21.80 -5.09 -11.97
C LEU A 235 -21.21 -5.95 -13.10
N GLY A 236 -19.89 -5.91 -13.29
CA GLY A 236 -19.19 -6.75 -14.27
C GLY A 236 -19.38 -8.24 -14.00
N THR A 237 -19.25 -8.66 -12.75
CA THR A 237 -19.45 -10.06 -12.34
C THR A 237 -20.89 -10.51 -12.57
N VAL A 238 -21.86 -9.69 -12.17
CA VAL A 238 -23.29 -9.99 -12.40
C VAL A 238 -23.58 -10.08 -13.88
N LEU A 239 -23.07 -9.16 -14.70
CA LEU A 239 -23.28 -9.17 -16.15
C LEU A 239 -22.68 -10.43 -16.80
N VAL A 240 -21.44 -10.80 -16.44
CA VAL A 240 -20.79 -12.02 -16.95
C VAL A 240 -21.58 -13.27 -16.55
N ALA A 241 -22.02 -13.34 -15.28
CA ALA A 241 -22.78 -14.48 -14.78
C ALA A 241 -24.20 -14.61 -15.44
N MET A 242 -24.88 -13.49 -15.60
CA MET A 242 -26.24 -13.51 -16.23
C MET A 242 -26.19 -13.82 -17.72
N ALA A 243 -25.22 -13.28 -18.44
CA ALA A 243 -25.06 -13.48 -19.87
C ALA A 243 -24.20 -14.68 -20.25
N ARG A 244 -23.66 -15.44 -19.25
CA ARG A 244 -22.73 -16.57 -19.42
C ARG A 244 -21.62 -16.27 -20.43
N LEU A 245 -21.00 -15.08 -20.28
CA LEU A 245 -19.99 -14.60 -21.22
C LEU A 245 -18.65 -15.36 -21.08
N ASP A 246 -18.45 -16.07 -20.01
CA ASP A 246 -17.34 -16.99 -19.83
C ASP A 246 -17.42 -18.19 -20.79
N GLU A 247 -18.60 -18.76 -20.96
CA GLU A 247 -18.85 -19.89 -21.88
C GLU A 247 -19.02 -19.42 -23.33
N SER A 248 -19.83 -18.36 -23.55
CA SER A 248 -20.24 -17.92 -24.89
C SER A 248 -19.18 -17.07 -25.60
N ALA A 249 -18.39 -16.26 -24.84
CA ALA A 249 -17.41 -15.34 -25.40
C ALA A 249 -15.97 -15.65 -24.96
N GLY A 250 -15.73 -16.74 -24.23
CA GLY A 250 -14.40 -17.15 -23.76
C GLY A 250 -13.74 -16.15 -22.83
N LEU A 251 -14.54 -15.40 -22.04
CA LEU A 251 -13.98 -14.47 -21.05
C LEU A 251 -13.34 -15.26 -19.91
N LYS A 252 -12.12 -14.89 -19.57
CA LYS A 252 -11.43 -15.46 -18.42
C LYS A 252 -12.02 -14.92 -17.14
N THR A 253 -12.60 -15.81 -16.33
CA THR A 253 -13.03 -15.49 -14.96
C THR A 253 -11.95 -15.86 -13.96
N VAL A 254 -12.02 -15.28 -12.74
CA VAL A 254 -11.08 -15.58 -11.66
C VAL A 254 -11.21 -17.03 -11.18
N GLY A 255 -12.35 -17.68 -11.48
CA GLY A 255 -12.65 -19.03 -11.05
C GLY A 255 -13.03 -19.11 -9.57
N HIS A 256 -12.91 -20.30 -9.00
CA HIS A 256 -13.25 -20.55 -7.60
C HIS A 256 -12.20 -19.94 -6.65
N VAL A 257 -12.62 -19.00 -5.83
CA VAL A 257 -11.80 -18.46 -4.74
C VAL A 257 -12.06 -19.32 -3.51
N ALA A 258 -11.04 -20.01 -3.03
CA ALA A 258 -11.18 -20.87 -1.84
C ALA A 258 -11.60 -20.02 -0.61
N ALA A 259 -12.63 -20.47 0.08
CA ALA A 259 -13.10 -19.90 1.32
C ALA A 259 -12.18 -20.33 2.48
N GLY A 260 -11.94 -19.45 3.43
CA GLY A 260 -11.20 -19.75 4.65
C GLY A 260 -10.12 -18.74 5.00
N LEU A 261 -9.58 -18.90 6.20
CA LEU A 261 -8.44 -18.10 6.65
C LEU A 261 -7.15 -18.58 5.95
N PRO A 262 -6.14 -17.68 5.83
CA PRO A 262 -4.87 -18.06 5.25
C PRO A 262 -4.23 -19.24 6.01
N PRO A 263 -3.84 -20.30 5.31
CA PRO A 263 -3.14 -21.39 5.95
C PRO A 263 -1.75 -20.92 6.40
N PHE A 264 -1.32 -21.44 7.54
CA PHE A 264 0.05 -21.22 7.99
C PHE A 264 1.02 -21.94 7.05
N SER A 265 1.99 -21.21 6.56
CA SER A 265 3.03 -21.73 5.66
C SER A 265 4.41 -21.38 6.18
N VAL A 266 5.37 -22.27 5.93
CA VAL A 266 6.77 -22.02 6.26
C VAL A 266 7.50 -21.76 4.95
N PRO A 267 8.12 -20.59 4.77
CA PRO A 267 8.91 -20.30 3.58
C PRO A 267 10.11 -21.24 3.49
N TYR A 268 10.40 -21.71 2.30
CA TYR A 268 11.59 -22.53 2.07
C TYR A 268 12.82 -21.65 1.91
N LEU A 269 13.76 -21.75 2.84
CA LEU A 269 14.96 -20.90 2.89
C LEU A 269 16.24 -21.69 2.50
N GLY A 270 16.13 -22.73 1.68
CA GLY A 270 17.30 -23.43 1.14
C GLY A 270 18.16 -22.51 0.25
N TRP A 271 19.47 -22.68 0.32
CA TRP A 271 20.43 -21.83 -0.39
C TRP A 271 20.25 -21.89 -1.91
N ASP A 272 19.81 -23.03 -2.41
CA ASP A 272 19.46 -23.30 -3.80
C ASP A 272 18.40 -22.32 -4.35
N ARG A 273 17.47 -21.84 -3.51
CA ARG A 273 16.43 -20.88 -3.88
C ARG A 273 16.71 -19.47 -3.43
N VAL A 274 17.36 -19.31 -2.30
CA VAL A 274 17.70 -17.99 -1.77
C VAL A 274 18.66 -17.24 -2.68
N GLN A 275 19.71 -17.93 -3.17
CA GLN A 275 20.72 -17.30 -4.02
C GLN A 275 20.15 -16.66 -5.30
N PRO A 276 19.36 -17.35 -6.14
CA PRO A 276 18.81 -16.75 -7.37
C PRO A 276 17.77 -15.67 -7.09
N LEU A 277 17.09 -15.71 -5.92
CA LEU A 277 16.08 -14.72 -5.55
C LEU A 277 16.66 -13.47 -4.87
N MET A 278 17.93 -13.47 -4.47
CA MET A 278 18.54 -12.38 -3.71
C MET A 278 18.46 -11.04 -4.43
N GLY A 279 18.75 -11.00 -5.73
CA GLY A 279 18.67 -9.78 -6.54
C GLY A 279 17.26 -9.21 -6.63
N ALA A 280 16.27 -10.09 -6.83
CA ALA A 280 14.86 -9.69 -6.83
C ALA A 280 14.40 -9.22 -5.44
N ALA A 281 14.84 -9.90 -4.37
CA ALA A 281 14.52 -9.51 -2.99
C ALA A 281 15.07 -8.12 -2.65
N VAL A 282 16.32 -7.81 -3.02
CA VAL A 282 16.91 -6.47 -2.84
C VAL A 282 16.12 -5.43 -3.60
N ALA A 283 15.79 -5.69 -4.86
CA ALA A 283 15.03 -4.76 -5.69
C ALA A 283 13.63 -4.48 -5.08
N ILE A 284 12.91 -5.53 -4.68
CA ILE A 284 11.59 -5.40 -4.07
C ILE A 284 11.68 -4.70 -2.72
N ALA A 285 12.64 -5.03 -1.87
CA ALA A 285 12.83 -4.38 -0.57
C ALA A 285 13.09 -2.89 -0.74
N PHE A 286 13.97 -2.52 -1.66
CA PHE A 286 14.30 -1.12 -1.92
C PHE A 286 13.13 -0.35 -2.52
N VAL A 287 12.53 -0.85 -3.61
CA VAL A 287 11.41 -0.20 -4.30
C VAL A 287 10.19 -0.10 -3.38
N GLY A 288 9.84 -1.19 -2.70
CA GLY A 288 8.70 -1.23 -1.79
C GLY A 288 8.87 -0.28 -0.61
N TYR A 289 10.08 -0.21 -0.03
CA TYR A 289 10.38 0.76 1.03
C TYR A 289 10.26 2.20 0.53
N MET A 290 10.83 2.50 -0.65
CA MET A 290 10.81 3.84 -1.21
C MET A 290 9.39 4.32 -1.53
N GLU A 291 8.56 3.47 -2.10
CA GLU A 291 7.15 3.75 -2.35
C GLU A 291 6.42 4.04 -1.03
N SER A 292 6.55 3.14 -0.06
CA SER A 292 5.90 3.26 1.25
C SER A 292 6.27 4.54 1.99
N ILE A 293 7.57 4.83 2.12
CA ILE A 293 8.04 5.98 2.88
C ILE A 293 7.70 7.31 2.20
N SER A 294 7.70 7.34 0.86
CA SER A 294 7.30 8.51 0.09
C SER A 294 5.83 8.85 0.35
N VAL A 295 4.96 7.85 0.28
CA VAL A 295 3.53 8.00 0.59
C VAL A 295 3.32 8.41 2.04
N ALA A 296 3.97 7.71 2.98
CA ALA A 296 3.86 7.98 4.40
C ALA A 296 4.29 9.42 4.75
N LYS A 297 5.45 9.88 4.27
CA LYS A 297 5.94 11.26 4.46
C LYS A 297 5.03 12.29 3.81
N THR A 298 4.54 12.05 2.59
CA THR A 298 3.63 12.97 1.88
C THR A 298 2.32 13.16 2.64
N LEU A 299 1.71 12.10 3.14
CA LEU A 299 0.46 12.19 3.89
C LEU A 299 0.68 12.73 5.30
N ALA A 300 1.80 12.39 5.94
CA ALA A 300 2.16 12.88 7.26
C ALA A 300 2.40 14.40 7.25
N SER A 301 3.03 14.93 6.20
CA SER A 301 3.29 16.37 6.06
C SER A 301 1.99 17.20 6.05
N LYS A 302 0.92 16.68 5.40
CA LYS A 302 -0.40 17.32 5.36
C LYS A 302 -1.06 17.39 6.75
N ARG A 303 -0.69 16.51 7.68
CA ARG A 303 -1.20 16.48 9.06
C ARG A 303 -0.18 16.93 10.11
N ARG A 304 0.98 17.45 9.70
CA ARG A 304 2.10 17.84 10.57
C ARG A 304 2.52 16.69 11.51
N GLN A 305 2.58 15.49 10.98
CA GLN A 305 3.00 14.28 11.69
C GLN A 305 4.41 13.91 11.26
N ASN A 306 5.17 13.29 12.17
CA ASN A 306 6.48 12.73 11.86
C ASN A 306 6.36 11.23 11.62
N VAL A 307 7.04 10.76 10.59
CA VAL A 307 7.22 9.34 10.28
C VAL A 307 8.71 9.03 10.48
N ASP A 308 8.98 8.00 11.27
CA ASP A 308 10.34 7.53 11.53
C ASP A 308 10.73 6.50 10.46
N PRO A 309 11.70 6.80 9.59
CA PRO A 309 12.08 5.93 8.49
C PRO A 309 12.62 4.56 8.92
N ASP A 310 13.34 4.50 10.04
CA ASP A 310 13.90 3.25 10.55
C ASP A 310 12.81 2.32 11.08
N ARG A 311 11.84 2.89 11.80
CA ARG A 311 10.69 2.13 12.30
C ARG A 311 9.76 1.69 11.16
N GLU A 312 9.62 2.47 10.09
CA GLU A 312 8.86 2.06 8.91
C GLU A 312 9.50 0.86 8.21
N LEU A 313 10.84 0.80 8.13
CA LEU A 313 11.55 -0.40 7.65
C LEU A 313 11.24 -1.63 8.49
N VAL A 314 11.28 -1.50 9.81
CA VAL A 314 10.93 -2.60 10.72
C VAL A 314 9.48 -3.03 10.52
N ALA A 315 8.56 -2.09 10.43
CA ALA A 315 7.12 -2.37 10.26
C ALA A 315 6.83 -3.08 8.93
N LEU A 316 7.44 -2.61 7.83
CA LEU A 316 7.32 -3.25 6.52
C LEU A 316 8.00 -4.62 6.50
N GLY A 317 9.14 -4.75 7.18
CA GLY A 317 9.83 -6.03 7.36
C GLY A 317 8.94 -7.06 8.07
N MET A 318 8.34 -6.67 9.19
CA MET A 318 7.39 -7.52 9.94
C MET A 318 6.15 -7.86 9.11
N ALA A 319 5.62 -6.91 8.34
CA ALA A 319 4.49 -7.15 7.46
C ALA A 319 4.83 -8.20 6.37
N ASN A 320 6.00 -8.09 5.74
CA ASN A 320 6.45 -9.04 4.72
C ASN A 320 6.74 -10.44 5.31
N LEU A 321 7.33 -10.52 6.50
CA LEU A 321 7.45 -11.78 7.22
C LEU A 321 6.08 -12.38 7.51
N GLY A 322 5.12 -11.58 7.97
CA GLY A 322 3.73 -12.02 8.16
C GLY A 322 3.11 -12.57 6.88
N ALA A 323 3.33 -11.91 5.74
CA ALA A 323 2.88 -12.41 4.43
C ALA A 323 3.48 -13.78 4.12
N ALA A 324 4.78 -13.97 4.34
CA ALA A 324 5.46 -15.24 4.10
C ALA A 324 4.88 -16.39 4.93
N PHE A 325 4.48 -16.13 6.19
CA PHE A 325 3.90 -17.17 7.06
C PHE A 325 2.40 -17.40 6.85
N THR A 326 1.71 -16.54 6.12
CA THR A 326 0.27 -16.68 5.84
C THR A 326 -0.03 -16.89 4.36
N SER A 327 0.79 -17.64 3.68
CA SER A 327 0.61 -17.97 2.25
C SER A 327 0.37 -16.75 1.37
N GLY A 328 0.87 -15.59 1.77
CA GLY A 328 0.86 -14.35 1.01
C GLY A 328 2.14 -14.19 0.19
N TYR A 329 2.30 -13.03 -0.41
CA TYR A 329 3.52 -12.63 -1.12
C TYR A 329 3.94 -11.22 -0.70
N ALA A 330 5.07 -10.70 -1.23
CA ALA A 330 5.63 -9.44 -0.80
C ALA A 330 4.65 -8.27 -0.92
N VAL A 331 4.58 -7.46 0.15
CA VAL A 331 3.65 -6.34 0.31
C VAL A 331 4.37 -5.03 0.59
N THR A 332 3.70 -3.93 0.26
CA THR A 332 4.21 -2.58 0.54
C THR A 332 3.06 -1.58 0.73
N GLY A 333 3.38 -0.33 1.06
CA GLY A 333 2.39 0.72 1.21
C GLY A 333 1.84 1.21 -0.12
N GLY A 334 0.53 1.11 -0.33
CA GLY A 334 -0.12 1.56 -1.57
C GLY A 334 -0.56 3.03 -1.50
N PHE A 335 -0.21 3.84 -2.52
CA PHE A 335 -0.56 5.26 -2.59
C PHE A 335 -2.09 5.48 -2.57
N SER A 336 -2.81 4.87 -3.52
CA SER A 336 -4.25 5.07 -3.70
C SER A 336 -5.04 4.77 -2.41
N ARG A 337 -4.80 3.60 -1.80
CA ARG A 337 -5.46 3.19 -0.55
C ARG A 337 -5.13 4.11 0.61
N SER A 338 -3.89 4.53 0.71
CA SER A 338 -3.44 5.43 1.78
C SER A 338 -4.07 6.82 1.66
N VAL A 339 -4.25 7.33 0.44
CA VAL A 339 -4.98 8.59 0.21
C VAL A 339 -6.45 8.46 0.59
N VAL A 340 -7.09 7.34 0.27
CA VAL A 340 -8.48 7.07 0.67
C VAL A 340 -8.61 6.96 2.19
N ASN A 341 -7.71 6.21 2.84
CA ASN A 341 -7.65 6.10 4.30
C ASN A 341 -7.47 7.47 4.97
N PHE A 342 -6.57 8.30 4.42
CA PHE A 342 -6.35 9.67 4.87
C PHE A 342 -7.61 10.53 4.73
N ALA A 343 -8.29 10.46 3.58
CA ALA A 343 -9.45 11.28 3.27
C ALA A 343 -10.74 10.78 3.96
N ALA A 344 -10.83 9.47 4.28
CA ALA A 344 -11.93 8.92 5.07
C ALA A 344 -11.86 9.35 6.55
N GLY A 345 -10.83 10.11 6.92
CA GLY A 345 -10.79 10.73 8.24
C GLY A 345 -10.22 9.84 9.33
N ALA A 346 -9.45 8.79 8.99
CA ALA A 346 -8.71 8.00 9.98
C ALA A 346 -8.03 8.93 10.99
N LYS A 347 -8.67 9.12 12.11
CA LYS A 347 -8.22 10.00 13.18
C LYS A 347 -7.53 9.13 14.23
N LYS A 348 -6.34 8.63 13.94
CA LYS A 348 -5.54 8.10 15.04
C LYS A 348 -5.23 9.22 16.03
N PRO A 349 -5.24 8.97 17.35
CA PRO A 349 -5.28 9.98 18.38
C PRO A 349 -4.17 11.01 18.23
N ARG A 350 -4.52 12.26 18.52
CA ARG A 350 -3.59 13.35 18.66
C ARG A 350 -2.50 12.92 19.65
N TRP A 351 -1.31 12.70 19.15
CA TRP A 351 -0.13 12.71 19.98
C TRP A 351 -0.12 14.01 20.78
N PRO A 352 0.03 13.97 22.12
CA PRO A 352 0.33 15.19 22.83
C PRO A 352 1.59 15.76 22.16
N PRO A 353 1.66 17.05 21.87
CA PRO A 353 2.87 17.64 21.33
C PRO A 353 3.98 17.18 22.29
N SER A 354 4.87 16.32 21.80
CA SER A 354 6.11 16.07 22.48
C SER A 354 6.62 17.48 22.75
N SER A 355 6.74 17.83 24.03
CA SER A 355 7.28 19.10 24.47
C SER A 355 8.42 19.42 23.52
N PRO A 356 8.48 20.62 22.94
CA PRO A 356 9.63 20.98 22.14
C PRO A 356 10.82 20.76 23.05
N ARG A 357 11.57 19.69 22.80
CA ARG A 357 12.94 19.67 23.22
C ARG A 357 13.52 20.83 22.44
N CYS A 358 13.58 21.99 23.08
CA CYS A 358 14.49 23.04 22.71
C CYS A 358 15.86 22.35 22.61
N TRP A 359 16.23 21.98 21.41
CA TRP A 359 17.62 21.77 21.10
C TRP A 359 18.26 23.15 21.23
N CYS A 360 18.51 23.54 22.46
CA CYS A 360 19.52 24.52 22.74
C CYS A 360 20.83 23.91 22.25
N TYR A 361 21.23 24.25 21.05
CA TYR A 361 22.61 24.16 20.64
C TYR A 361 23.41 24.75 21.77
N LEU A 362 24.35 23.96 22.35
CA LEU A 362 25.35 24.47 23.26
C LEU A 362 26.01 25.66 22.57
N PRO A 363 25.89 26.87 23.11
CA PRO A 363 26.53 28.02 22.50
C PRO A 363 28.04 27.87 22.76
N SER A 364 28.79 27.98 21.66
CA SER A 364 30.22 28.26 21.80
C SER A 364 30.40 29.53 22.65
N PRO A 365 31.52 29.68 23.42
CA PRO A 365 31.64 30.70 24.49
C PRO A 365 31.64 32.16 24.03
N ARG A 366 31.26 32.52 22.83
CA ARG A 366 31.45 33.86 22.25
C ARG A 366 30.21 34.70 21.97
N SER A 367 28.98 34.32 22.29
CA SER A 367 27.85 35.22 22.09
C SER A 367 26.89 35.30 23.28
N ARG A 368 27.13 36.26 24.13
CA ARG A 368 26.23 36.64 25.27
C ARG A 368 24.94 37.37 24.83
N ARG A 369 24.71 37.63 23.54
CA ARG A 369 23.56 38.41 23.08
C ARG A 369 22.35 37.57 22.64
N SER A 370 22.47 36.28 22.53
CA SER A 370 21.36 35.41 22.04
C SER A 370 20.41 34.90 23.13
N PHE A 371 20.71 35.16 24.42
CA PHE A 371 19.88 34.63 25.52
C PHE A 371 18.61 35.42 25.80
N THR A 372 18.52 36.68 25.36
CA THR A 372 17.36 37.56 25.62
C THR A 372 16.22 37.35 24.61
N LEU A 373 16.52 36.84 23.41
CA LEU A 373 15.51 36.59 22.38
C LEU A 373 14.74 35.28 22.60
N CYS A 374 15.37 34.27 23.22
CA CYS A 374 14.72 32.98 23.46
C CYS A 374 13.65 33.05 24.59
N ARG A 375 13.80 33.98 25.53
CA ARG A 375 12.88 34.17 26.66
C ARG A 375 11.57 34.85 26.27
N ARG A 376 11.53 35.59 25.15
CA ARG A 376 10.31 36.28 24.69
C ARG A 376 9.36 35.42 23.84
N GLN A 377 9.83 34.29 23.34
CA GLN A 377 8.98 33.39 22.53
C GLN A 377 8.31 32.27 23.30
N CYS A 378 8.63 32.08 24.57
CA CYS A 378 8.08 31.00 25.42
C CYS A 378 7.11 31.48 26.52
N SER A 379 6.69 32.73 26.55
CA SER A 379 5.64 33.17 27.49
C SER A 379 4.26 33.00 26.84
N PRO A 380 3.28 32.35 27.51
CA PRO A 380 1.91 32.29 27.02
C PRO A 380 1.34 33.72 27.08
N ARG A 381 0.94 34.27 25.93
CA ARG A 381 0.12 35.48 25.86
C ARG A 381 -1.18 35.22 26.60
N SER A 382 -1.33 35.83 27.75
CA SER A 382 -2.62 36.05 28.40
C SER A 382 -3.46 36.92 27.47
N SER A 383 -4.59 36.37 27.03
CA SER A 383 -5.64 37.08 26.30
C SER A 383 -6.31 38.07 27.26
N SER A 384 -5.98 39.35 27.17
CA SER A 384 -6.82 40.43 27.68
C SER A 384 -7.72 40.91 26.54
N LEU A 385 -9.00 40.60 26.66
CA LEU A 385 -10.09 41.22 25.88
C LEU A 385 -10.18 42.70 26.22
N PRO A 386 -10.36 43.63 25.26
CA PRO A 386 -10.80 44.99 25.53
C PRO A 386 -12.33 45.00 25.75
N SER A 387 -12.76 45.61 26.87
CA SER A 387 -14.13 45.94 27.13
C SER A 387 -14.66 47.04 26.18
N PRO A 388 -15.98 47.04 25.91
CA PRO A 388 -16.58 48.02 24.99
C PRO A 388 -16.81 49.37 25.68
N VAL A 389 -16.50 50.45 25.01
CA VAL A 389 -17.18 51.74 25.10
C VAL A 389 -17.44 52.20 23.71
#